data_afcb4492970773e1912fc037a10e1062
#
_entry.id   afcb4492970773e1912fc037a10e1062
#
_cell.length_a   1.000
_cell.length_b   1.000
_cell.length_c   1.000
_cell.angle_alpha   90.00
_cell.angle_beta   90.00
_cell.angle_gamma   90.00
#
_symmetry.space_group_name_H-M   'P 1'
#
loop_
_entity.id
_entity.type
_entity.pdbx_description
1 polymer ?
#
loop_
_entity_poly.entity_id
_entity_poly.type
_entity_poly.pdbx_seq_one_letter_code
_entity_poly.pdbx_strand_id
1 'polypeptide(L)'
;MADIILFGIGEVAAVAKYYLDHFSEDRVVGYTVDEAYLKQDSLDGLPVVAWEKLESRFPPGSARLLGPISYQRLNDFRRERHLEGKARGYEFGSFIHPSTHNCAASIGENAFILEGCTLQPYCTVGVGAILWSAVHIGHHCRIGDFVFLSSQVGLSSGVHIEDCCMIGGQVGIINGITVGASSYIESRAVLRRNVPPHSVVRHPFDVPTGYDSDRLKSKKFK
;
A
#
# COMPACT_ATOMS: atom_id res chain seq x y z
N MET A 1 -6.38 17.72 -12.81
CA MET A 1 -6.86 18.15 -11.46
C MET A 1 -8.22 17.51 -11.22
N ALA A 2 -8.34 16.64 -10.25
CA ALA A 2 -9.59 16.03 -9.81
C ALA A 2 -9.83 16.32 -8.33
N ASP A 3 -11.10 16.32 -7.92
CA ASP A 3 -11.47 16.37 -6.51
C ASP A 3 -11.41 14.96 -5.94
N ILE A 4 -10.75 14.79 -4.78
CA ILE A 4 -10.49 13.52 -4.12
C ILE A 4 -11.16 13.47 -2.74
N ILE A 5 -11.87 12.39 -2.45
CA ILE A 5 -12.34 12.05 -1.12
C ILE A 5 -11.43 10.95 -0.58
N LEU A 6 -10.79 11.19 0.55
CA LEU A 6 -9.94 10.20 1.20
C LEU A 6 -10.75 9.28 2.11
N PHE A 7 -10.55 7.99 1.98
CA PHE A 7 -11.12 7.04 2.94
C PHE A 7 -10.20 6.88 4.14
N GLY A 8 -10.66 7.30 5.30
CA GLY A 8 -9.93 7.29 6.57
C GLY A 8 -9.68 8.69 7.13
N ILE A 9 -9.52 8.76 8.45
CA ILE A 9 -9.15 9.98 9.22
C ILE A 9 -7.97 9.73 10.16
N GLY A 10 -7.28 8.61 10.00
CA GLY A 10 -6.10 8.25 10.79
C GLY A 10 -4.79 8.65 10.10
N GLU A 11 -3.68 8.17 10.67
CA GLU A 11 -2.32 8.52 10.23
C GLU A 11 -2.06 8.26 8.74
N VAL A 12 -2.56 7.14 8.19
CA VAL A 12 -2.38 6.84 6.76
C VAL A 12 -3.12 7.84 5.87
N ALA A 13 -4.31 8.29 6.28
CA ALA A 13 -5.04 9.33 5.55
C ALA A 13 -4.33 10.68 5.63
N ALA A 14 -3.76 11.03 6.79
CA ALA A 14 -2.95 12.24 6.94
C ALA A 14 -1.71 12.21 6.03
N VAL A 15 -1.02 11.06 5.95
CA VAL A 15 0.08 10.85 4.99
C VAL A 15 -0.39 11.02 3.56
N ALA A 16 -1.53 10.41 3.18
CA ALA A 16 -2.07 10.53 1.83
C ALA A 16 -2.43 11.98 1.49
N LYS A 17 -3.06 12.70 2.42
CA LYS A 17 -3.35 14.12 2.22
C LYS A 17 -2.08 14.94 2.01
N TYR A 18 -1.05 14.72 2.84
CA TYR A 18 0.23 15.42 2.69
C TYR A 18 0.82 15.23 1.29
N TYR A 19 0.83 13.99 0.80
CA TYR A 19 1.36 13.70 -0.53
C TYR A 19 0.52 14.31 -1.64
N LEU A 20 -0.79 14.27 -1.55
CA LEU A 20 -1.67 14.91 -2.53
C LEU A 20 -1.47 16.43 -2.55
N ASP A 21 -1.41 17.06 -1.39
CA ASP A 21 -1.26 18.52 -1.29
C ASP A 21 0.09 19.02 -1.83
N HIS A 22 1.17 18.20 -1.76
CA HIS A 22 2.52 18.64 -2.09
C HIS A 22 3.03 18.11 -3.44
N PHE A 23 2.48 17.01 -3.93
CA PHE A 23 3.02 16.29 -5.08
C PHE A 23 1.96 15.89 -6.12
N SER A 24 0.73 16.42 -6.03
CA SER A 24 -0.34 16.17 -7.00
C SER A 24 -1.01 17.48 -7.41
N GLU A 25 -1.63 17.48 -8.57
CA GLU A 25 -2.58 18.53 -8.97
C GLU A 25 -4.00 18.26 -8.46
N ASP A 26 -4.25 17.07 -7.92
CA ASP A 26 -5.55 16.69 -7.39
C ASP A 26 -5.75 17.29 -6.00
N ARG A 27 -7.00 17.62 -5.67
CA ARG A 27 -7.36 18.34 -4.45
C ARG A 27 -8.20 17.45 -3.54
N VAL A 28 -7.80 17.30 -2.29
CA VAL A 28 -8.64 16.68 -1.26
C VAL A 28 -9.80 17.62 -0.91
N VAL A 29 -11.03 17.13 -1.04
CA VAL A 29 -12.26 17.93 -0.78
C VAL A 29 -13.05 17.39 0.41
N GLY A 30 -12.69 16.25 0.95
CA GLY A 30 -13.34 15.65 2.11
C GLY A 30 -12.77 14.29 2.46
N TYR A 31 -13.32 13.76 3.53
CA TYR A 31 -12.98 12.44 4.07
C TYR A 31 -14.23 11.61 4.25
N THR A 32 -14.06 10.30 4.21
CA THR A 32 -15.10 9.36 4.59
C THR A 32 -14.56 8.27 5.49
N VAL A 33 -15.38 7.81 6.43
CA VAL A 33 -15.13 6.68 7.33
C VAL A 33 -16.44 5.97 7.57
N ASP A 34 -16.40 4.71 7.97
CA ASP A 34 -17.60 4.02 8.43
C ASP A 34 -18.24 4.78 9.60
N GLU A 35 -19.57 4.81 9.66
CA GLU A 35 -20.32 5.57 10.69
C GLU A 35 -19.86 5.24 12.12
N ALA A 36 -19.48 3.98 12.35
CA ALA A 36 -18.94 3.54 13.64
C ALA A 36 -17.62 4.24 14.06
N TYR A 37 -16.88 4.78 13.12
CA TYR A 37 -15.61 5.50 13.35
C TYR A 37 -15.73 7.01 13.16
N LEU A 38 -16.93 7.52 12.87
CA LEU A 38 -17.19 8.94 12.71
C LEU A 38 -17.16 9.63 14.08
N LYS A 39 -16.03 10.26 14.42
CA LYS A 39 -15.82 10.96 15.70
C LYS A 39 -15.96 12.47 15.60
N GLN A 40 -15.91 13.01 14.40
CA GLN A 40 -15.94 14.45 14.09
C GLN A 40 -16.53 14.65 12.70
N ASP A 41 -17.12 15.79 12.44
CA ASP A 41 -17.74 16.17 11.16
C ASP A 41 -16.81 16.94 10.24
N SER A 42 -15.63 17.32 10.73
CA SER A 42 -14.59 18.01 9.95
C SER A 42 -13.19 17.63 10.40
N LEU A 43 -12.25 17.62 9.44
CA LEU A 43 -10.82 17.42 9.64
C LEU A 43 -10.07 18.35 8.68
N ASP A 44 -9.09 19.11 9.18
CA ASP A 44 -8.32 20.09 8.40
C ASP A 44 -9.20 21.10 7.65
N GLY A 45 -10.36 21.46 8.23
CA GLY A 45 -11.34 22.34 7.61
C GLY A 45 -12.17 21.70 6.49
N LEU A 46 -12.00 20.42 6.23
CA LEU A 46 -12.75 19.65 5.23
C LEU A 46 -13.79 18.74 5.90
N PRO A 47 -14.93 18.47 5.24
CA PRO A 47 -15.98 17.62 5.80
C PRO A 47 -15.53 16.18 5.95
N VAL A 48 -15.95 15.55 7.05
CA VAL A 48 -15.88 14.11 7.27
C VAL A 48 -17.29 13.55 7.19
N VAL A 49 -17.55 12.61 6.30
CA VAL A 49 -18.88 12.05 6.04
C VAL A 49 -18.86 10.55 6.30
N ALA A 50 -19.91 10.04 6.94
CA ALA A 50 -20.07 8.59 7.10
C ALA A 50 -20.11 7.90 5.73
N TRP A 51 -19.40 6.79 5.60
CA TRP A 51 -19.38 5.99 4.36
C TRP A 51 -20.79 5.63 3.90
N GLU A 52 -21.64 5.26 4.82
CA GLU A 52 -23.03 4.85 4.60
C GLU A 52 -23.92 5.99 4.08
N LYS A 53 -23.50 7.25 4.26
CA LYS A 53 -24.22 8.47 3.86
C LYS A 53 -23.45 9.35 2.88
N LEU A 54 -22.41 8.79 2.25
CA LEU A 54 -21.47 9.55 1.43
C LEU A 54 -22.15 10.29 0.27
N GLU A 55 -23.14 9.65 -0.38
CA GLU A 55 -23.89 10.24 -1.50
C GLU A 55 -24.64 11.53 -1.12
N SER A 56 -25.02 11.70 0.15
CA SER A 56 -25.74 12.89 0.60
C SER A 56 -24.94 14.16 0.43
N ARG A 57 -23.61 14.07 0.44
CA ARG A 57 -22.72 15.21 0.29
C ARG A 57 -21.85 15.12 -0.95
N PHE A 58 -21.45 13.93 -1.31
CA PHE A 58 -20.59 13.65 -2.45
C PHE A 58 -21.22 12.56 -3.32
N PRO A 59 -22.19 12.92 -4.18
CA PRO A 59 -22.80 11.95 -5.07
C PRO A 59 -21.76 11.38 -6.06
N PRO A 60 -21.95 10.15 -6.58
CA PRO A 60 -21.09 9.59 -7.62
C PRO A 60 -20.90 10.57 -8.79
N GLY A 61 -19.66 10.67 -9.27
CA GLY A 61 -19.29 11.63 -10.32
C GLY A 61 -18.92 13.03 -9.82
N SER A 62 -19.18 13.40 -8.56
CA SER A 62 -18.76 14.71 -8.02
C SER A 62 -17.29 14.76 -7.64
N ALA A 63 -16.72 13.65 -7.22
CA ALA A 63 -15.32 13.47 -6.86
C ALA A 63 -14.91 12.01 -6.99
N ARG A 64 -13.61 11.73 -7.02
CA ARG A 64 -13.06 10.38 -6.99
C ARG A 64 -12.72 9.96 -5.57
N LEU A 65 -12.83 8.69 -5.28
CA LEU A 65 -12.36 8.12 -4.02
C LEU A 65 -10.88 7.73 -4.12
N LEU A 66 -10.14 7.91 -3.05
CA LEU A 66 -8.85 7.26 -2.85
C LEU A 66 -8.87 6.59 -1.48
N GLY A 67 -8.71 5.29 -1.47
CA GLY A 67 -8.77 4.50 -0.26
C GLY A 67 -7.40 4.07 0.23
N PRO A 68 -6.61 4.95 0.84
CA PRO A 68 -5.33 4.58 1.44
C PRO A 68 -5.55 3.88 2.80
N ILE A 69 -6.56 3.03 2.87
CA ILE A 69 -6.81 2.20 4.04
C ILE A 69 -5.64 1.25 4.19
N SER A 70 -5.06 1.18 5.38
CA SER A 70 -3.93 0.32 5.72
C SER A 70 -4.21 -1.17 5.44
N TYR A 71 -3.49 -2.08 6.05
CA TYR A 71 -3.61 -3.53 5.84
C TYR A 71 -4.62 -4.21 6.79
N GLN A 72 -5.63 -3.48 7.24
CA GLN A 72 -6.67 -4.02 8.14
C GLN A 72 -7.31 -5.29 7.56
N ARG A 73 -7.49 -6.30 8.40
CA ARG A 73 -8.02 -7.61 8.01
C ARG A 73 -7.28 -8.20 6.80
N LEU A 74 -5.97 -8.03 6.79
CA LEU A 74 -5.09 -8.47 5.69
C LEU A 74 -5.56 -7.94 4.32
N ASN A 75 -5.80 -6.62 4.23
CA ASN A 75 -6.28 -5.88 3.06
C ASN A 75 -7.75 -6.13 2.65
N ASP A 76 -8.46 -7.10 3.23
CA ASP A 76 -9.85 -7.37 2.90
C ASP A 76 -10.75 -6.15 3.11
N PHE A 77 -10.51 -5.37 4.15
CA PHE A 77 -11.31 -4.18 4.40
C PHE A 77 -11.18 -3.15 3.26
N ARG A 78 -9.96 -2.94 2.73
CA ARG A 78 -9.74 -2.05 1.58
C ARG A 78 -10.43 -2.58 0.33
N ARG A 79 -10.36 -3.89 0.09
CA ARG A 79 -11.06 -4.55 -1.02
C ARG A 79 -12.56 -4.37 -0.93
N GLU A 80 -13.17 -4.62 0.22
CA GLU A 80 -14.60 -4.47 0.44
C GLU A 80 -15.07 -3.04 0.16
N ARG A 81 -14.40 -2.03 0.73
CA ARG A 81 -14.76 -0.63 0.52
C ARG A 81 -14.59 -0.17 -0.94
N HIS A 82 -13.58 -0.70 -1.63
CA HIS A 82 -13.42 -0.45 -3.07
C HIS A 82 -14.59 -1.05 -3.86
N LEU A 83 -14.91 -2.33 -3.65
CA LEU A 83 -15.99 -3.01 -4.36
C LEU A 83 -17.35 -2.37 -4.09
N GLU A 84 -17.64 -2.00 -2.85
CA GLU A 84 -18.84 -1.26 -2.49
C GLU A 84 -18.90 0.12 -3.18
N GLY A 85 -17.79 0.86 -3.19
CA GLY A 85 -17.71 2.14 -3.87
C GLY A 85 -18.00 2.01 -5.37
N LYS A 86 -17.42 1.01 -6.02
CA LYS A 86 -17.70 0.71 -7.43
C LYS A 86 -19.19 0.36 -7.67
N ALA A 87 -19.76 -0.47 -6.80
CA ALA A 87 -21.18 -0.84 -6.89
C ALA A 87 -22.11 0.37 -6.71
N ARG A 88 -21.69 1.37 -5.94
CA ARG A 88 -22.38 2.66 -5.75
C ARG A 88 -22.11 3.69 -6.85
N GLY A 89 -21.29 3.34 -7.86
CA GLY A 89 -21.00 4.19 -9.01
C GLY A 89 -19.85 5.18 -8.81
N TYR A 90 -19.04 5.03 -7.77
CA TYR A 90 -17.85 5.87 -7.58
C TYR A 90 -16.70 5.43 -8.49
N GLU A 91 -15.96 6.42 -8.97
CA GLU A 91 -14.64 6.22 -9.57
C GLU A 91 -13.56 6.32 -8.49
N PHE A 92 -12.45 5.62 -8.72
CA PHE A 92 -11.28 5.71 -7.84
C PHE A 92 -10.12 6.41 -8.55
N GLY A 93 -9.50 7.33 -7.83
CA GLY A 93 -8.22 7.93 -8.21
C GLY A 93 -7.05 7.08 -7.73
N SER A 94 -5.86 7.41 -8.21
CA SER A 94 -4.61 6.84 -7.73
C SER A 94 -3.61 7.95 -7.45
N PHE A 95 -2.69 7.71 -6.53
CA PHE A 95 -1.55 8.58 -6.32
C PHE A 95 -0.26 7.82 -6.63
N ILE A 96 0.56 8.38 -7.47
CA ILE A 96 1.90 7.89 -7.78
C ILE A 96 2.87 9.05 -7.58
N HIS A 97 3.76 8.92 -6.61
CA HIS A 97 4.70 9.99 -6.29
C HIS A 97 5.59 10.31 -7.51
N PRO A 98 5.84 11.60 -7.85
CA PRO A 98 6.61 11.99 -9.03
C PRO A 98 8.03 11.44 -9.10
N SER A 99 8.64 11.11 -7.96
CA SER A 99 9.98 10.48 -7.92
C SER A 99 9.97 8.97 -8.18
N THR A 100 8.80 8.36 -8.41
CA THR A 100 8.71 6.94 -8.78
C THR A 100 9.26 6.74 -10.19
N HIS A 101 10.28 5.87 -10.33
CA HIS A 101 10.73 5.44 -11.64
C HIS A 101 9.77 4.39 -12.19
N ASN A 102 8.79 4.83 -12.97
CA ASN A 102 7.67 4.01 -13.42
C ASN A 102 7.84 3.58 -14.89
N CYS A 103 8.18 2.29 -15.09
CA CYS A 103 8.19 1.61 -16.39
C CYS A 103 7.19 0.43 -16.42
N ALA A 104 6.22 0.39 -15.48
CA ALA A 104 5.23 -0.69 -15.43
C ALA A 104 4.38 -0.73 -16.70
N ALA A 105 4.00 -1.94 -17.13
CA ALA A 105 3.09 -2.14 -18.25
C ALA A 105 1.66 -1.68 -17.92
N SER A 106 1.25 -1.82 -16.66
CA SER A 106 -0.03 -1.33 -16.16
C SER A 106 -0.02 -1.13 -14.65
N ILE A 107 -0.82 -0.16 -14.19
CA ILE A 107 -1.14 0.07 -12.78
C ILE A 107 -2.66 0.21 -12.67
N GLY A 108 -3.28 -0.55 -11.79
CA GLY A 108 -4.71 -0.51 -11.53
C GLY A 108 -5.16 0.77 -10.81
N GLU A 109 -6.46 1.04 -10.83
CA GLU A 109 -7.05 2.17 -10.10
C GLU A 109 -6.89 2.01 -8.58
N ASN A 110 -7.10 3.10 -7.84
CA ASN A 110 -6.95 3.13 -6.38
C ASN A 110 -5.56 2.71 -5.88
N ALA A 111 -4.54 2.90 -6.70
CA ALA A 111 -3.15 2.64 -6.30
C ALA A 111 -2.59 3.82 -5.49
N PHE A 112 -1.79 3.51 -4.47
CA PHE A 112 -1.11 4.51 -3.65
C PHE A 112 0.38 4.15 -3.58
N ILE A 113 1.20 4.85 -4.39
CA ILE A 113 2.63 4.55 -4.60
C ILE A 113 3.46 5.73 -4.14
N LEU A 114 4.31 5.49 -3.15
CA LEU A 114 5.12 6.52 -2.50
C LEU A 114 6.47 6.72 -3.17
N GLU A 115 7.25 7.65 -2.63
CA GLU A 115 8.52 8.12 -3.17
C GLU A 115 9.58 7.03 -3.31
N GLY A 116 10.45 7.21 -4.29
CA GLY A 116 11.63 6.37 -4.51
C GLY A 116 11.34 4.95 -4.98
N CYS A 117 10.08 4.63 -5.31
CA CYS A 117 9.74 3.33 -5.88
C CYS A 117 10.32 3.16 -7.29
N THR A 118 10.71 1.93 -7.62
CA THR A 118 11.17 1.54 -8.96
C THR A 118 10.32 0.40 -9.48
N LEU A 119 9.63 0.65 -10.59
CA LEU A 119 8.78 -0.31 -11.29
C LEU A 119 9.44 -0.60 -12.65
N GLN A 120 10.08 -1.78 -12.77
CA GLN A 120 10.82 -2.14 -13.98
C GLN A 120 9.89 -2.53 -15.16
N PRO A 121 10.39 -2.53 -16.41
CA PRO A 121 9.58 -2.87 -17.59
C PRO A 121 8.87 -4.21 -17.47
N TYR A 122 7.68 -4.25 -18.05
CA TYR A 122 6.81 -5.44 -18.11
C TYR A 122 6.24 -5.91 -16.76
N CYS A 123 6.47 -5.19 -15.66
CA CYS A 123 5.75 -5.49 -14.43
C CYS A 123 4.31 -4.95 -14.50
N THR A 124 3.41 -5.54 -13.72
CA THR A 124 2.03 -5.09 -13.56
C THR A 124 1.69 -4.94 -12.10
N VAL A 125 0.88 -3.92 -11.78
CA VAL A 125 0.38 -3.64 -10.44
C VAL A 125 -1.14 -3.64 -10.47
N GLY A 126 -1.76 -4.40 -9.59
CA GLY A 126 -3.20 -4.57 -9.51
C GLY A 126 -3.94 -3.39 -8.88
N VAL A 127 -5.26 -3.51 -8.84
CA VAL A 127 -6.19 -2.53 -8.26
C VAL A 127 -5.95 -2.39 -6.74
N GLY A 128 -6.02 -1.19 -6.22
CA GLY A 128 -5.95 -0.92 -4.79
C GLY A 128 -4.61 -1.29 -4.14
N ALA A 129 -3.55 -1.47 -4.93
CA ALA A 129 -2.23 -1.77 -4.40
C ALA A 129 -1.62 -0.57 -3.67
N ILE A 130 -0.96 -0.84 -2.57
CA ILE A 130 -0.21 0.16 -1.80
C ILE A 130 1.27 -0.23 -1.81
N LEU A 131 2.11 0.68 -2.30
CA LEU A 131 3.56 0.54 -2.33
C LEU A 131 4.16 1.69 -1.50
N TRP A 132 4.72 1.34 -0.36
CA TRP A 132 5.42 2.32 0.47
C TRP A 132 6.78 2.68 -0.11
N SER A 133 7.44 3.65 0.50
CA SER A 133 8.68 4.27 0.03
C SER A 133 9.77 3.26 -0.33
N ALA A 134 10.46 3.51 -1.44
CA ALA A 134 11.62 2.75 -1.91
C ALA A 134 11.35 1.25 -2.20
N VAL A 135 10.12 0.90 -2.58
CA VAL A 135 9.82 -0.45 -3.08
C VAL A 135 10.47 -0.66 -4.45
N HIS A 136 11.13 -1.79 -4.64
CA HIS A 136 11.68 -2.20 -5.93
C HIS A 136 10.91 -3.39 -6.50
N ILE A 137 10.31 -3.21 -7.68
CA ILE A 137 9.62 -4.27 -8.44
C ILE A 137 10.42 -4.57 -9.69
N GLY A 138 11.02 -5.77 -9.75
CA GLY A 138 11.79 -6.27 -10.88
C GLY A 138 10.93 -6.44 -12.14
N HIS A 139 11.60 -6.57 -13.28
CA HIS A 139 10.90 -6.76 -14.56
C HIS A 139 10.07 -8.05 -14.59
N HIS A 140 8.95 -8.04 -15.33
CA HIS A 140 8.00 -9.17 -15.45
C HIS A 140 7.37 -9.62 -14.14
N CYS A 141 7.46 -8.83 -13.06
CA CYS A 141 6.71 -9.10 -11.83
C CYS A 141 5.22 -8.85 -12.02
N ARG A 142 4.41 -9.57 -11.27
CA ARG A 142 2.97 -9.37 -11.20
C ARG A 142 2.56 -9.15 -9.76
N ILE A 143 2.01 -7.98 -9.50
CA ILE A 143 1.44 -7.63 -8.20
C ILE A 143 -0.06 -7.68 -8.34
N GLY A 144 -0.71 -8.54 -7.56
CA GLY A 144 -2.15 -8.72 -7.55
C GLY A 144 -2.92 -7.54 -6.96
N ASP A 145 -4.24 -7.70 -6.89
CA ASP A 145 -5.13 -6.68 -6.37
C ASP A 145 -5.03 -6.57 -4.84
N PHE A 146 -5.13 -5.35 -4.34
CA PHE A 146 -5.13 -5.03 -2.91
C PHE A 146 -3.88 -5.51 -2.15
N VAL A 147 -2.77 -5.70 -2.83
CA VAL A 147 -1.48 -6.02 -2.20
C VAL A 147 -0.95 -4.80 -1.45
N PHE A 148 -0.33 -5.04 -0.30
CA PHE A 148 0.39 -4.03 0.47
C PHE A 148 1.88 -4.41 0.53
N LEU A 149 2.73 -3.61 -0.10
CA LEU A 149 4.18 -3.71 0.01
C LEU A 149 4.70 -2.59 0.92
N SER A 150 5.27 -2.96 2.05
CA SER A 150 5.85 -2.00 2.99
C SER A 150 7.20 -1.46 2.47
N SER A 151 7.77 -0.48 3.16
CA SER A 151 8.98 0.21 2.70
C SER A 151 10.15 -0.73 2.44
N GLN A 152 10.91 -0.43 1.37
CA GLN A 152 12.13 -1.14 1.00
C GLN A 152 11.94 -2.63 0.68
N VAL A 153 10.73 -3.05 0.31
CA VAL A 153 10.52 -4.39 -0.24
C VAL A 153 11.21 -4.49 -1.59
N GLY A 154 12.00 -5.55 -1.78
CA GLY A 154 12.73 -5.83 -3.02
C GLY A 154 12.26 -7.12 -3.69
N LEU A 155 11.66 -6.99 -4.86
CA LEU A 155 11.24 -8.11 -5.69
C LEU A 155 12.20 -8.28 -6.87
N SER A 156 12.84 -9.43 -6.95
CA SER A 156 13.62 -9.80 -8.14
C SER A 156 12.71 -10.12 -9.32
N SER A 157 13.29 -10.37 -10.50
CA SER A 157 12.53 -10.55 -11.73
C SER A 157 11.52 -11.70 -11.70
N GLY A 158 10.36 -11.51 -12.30
CA GLY A 158 9.35 -12.57 -12.48
C GLY A 158 8.67 -13.03 -11.19
N VAL A 159 8.76 -12.26 -10.12
CA VAL A 159 8.02 -12.55 -8.88
C VAL A 159 6.53 -12.31 -9.11
N HIS A 160 5.71 -13.19 -8.57
CA HIS A 160 4.26 -13.06 -8.57
C HIS A 160 3.75 -12.97 -7.13
N ILE A 161 3.14 -11.86 -6.78
CA ILE A 161 2.43 -11.68 -5.51
C ILE A 161 0.94 -11.72 -5.85
N GLU A 162 0.22 -12.71 -5.34
CA GLU A 162 -1.22 -12.83 -5.53
C GLU A 162 -1.99 -11.84 -4.63
N ASP A 163 -3.32 -11.79 -4.81
CA ASP A 163 -4.20 -10.79 -4.21
C ASP A 163 -4.15 -10.75 -2.68
N CYS A 164 -4.42 -9.58 -2.13
CA CYS A 164 -4.57 -9.33 -0.69
C CYS A 164 -3.35 -9.72 0.17
N CYS A 165 -2.17 -9.88 -0.42
CA CYS A 165 -0.97 -10.15 0.35
C CYS A 165 -0.48 -8.89 1.09
N MET A 166 0.08 -9.10 2.29
CA MET A 166 0.80 -8.08 3.04
C MET A 166 2.26 -8.48 3.18
N ILE A 167 3.16 -7.67 2.61
CA ILE A 167 4.60 -7.90 2.63
C ILE A 167 5.25 -6.84 3.51
N GLY A 168 5.85 -7.29 4.61
CA GLY A 168 6.51 -6.44 5.59
C GLY A 168 7.76 -5.74 5.05
N GLY A 169 8.21 -4.71 5.75
CA GLY A 169 9.35 -3.89 5.30
C GLY A 169 10.65 -4.67 5.16
N GLN A 170 11.46 -4.28 4.18
CA GLN A 170 12.78 -4.88 3.92
C GLN A 170 12.75 -6.38 3.57
N VAL A 171 11.61 -6.88 3.11
CA VAL A 171 11.51 -8.25 2.59
C VAL A 171 12.18 -8.32 1.23
N GLY A 172 13.00 -9.34 1.03
CA GLY A 172 13.60 -9.68 -0.26
C GLY A 172 12.96 -10.95 -0.84
N ILE A 173 12.60 -10.94 -2.13
CA ILE A 173 12.05 -12.13 -2.80
C ILE A 173 12.88 -12.42 -4.05
N ILE A 174 13.46 -13.63 -4.12
CA ILE A 174 14.29 -14.03 -5.27
C ILE A 174 13.45 -14.33 -6.52
N ASN A 175 14.12 -14.44 -7.67
CA ASN A 175 13.51 -14.60 -8.99
C ASN A 175 12.47 -15.71 -9.07
N GLY A 176 11.35 -15.43 -9.73
CA GLY A 176 10.34 -16.43 -10.11
C GLY A 176 9.50 -17.00 -8.96
N ILE A 177 9.61 -16.44 -7.76
CA ILE A 177 8.82 -16.87 -6.60
C ILE A 177 7.38 -16.40 -6.72
N THR A 178 6.44 -17.28 -6.37
CA THR A 178 5.03 -16.93 -6.16
C THR A 178 4.72 -16.87 -4.68
N VAL A 179 4.07 -15.78 -4.24
CA VAL A 179 3.45 -15.66 -2.92
C VAL A 179 1.95 -15.74 -3.10
N GLY A 180 1.36 -16.83 -2.60
CA GLY A 180 -0.06 -17.12 -2.74
C GLY A 180 -0.95 -16.11 -1.98
N ALA A 181 -2.17 -15.94 -2.46
CA ALA A 181 -3.13 -14.94 -2.00
C ALA A 181 -3.34 -14.94 -0.47
N SER A 182 -3.68 -13.77 0.06
CA SER A 182 -3.98 -13.58 1.49
C SER A 182 -2.86 -14.06 2.41
N SER A 183 -1.60 -13.92 1.99
CA SER A 183 -0.44 -14.28 2.80
C SER A 183 0.18 -13.06 3.48
N TYR A 184 0.69 -13.27 4.67
CA TYR A 184 1.44 -12.29 5.46
C TYR A 184 2.91 -12.68 5.53
N ILE A 185 3.79 -11.81 5.06
CA ILE A 185 5.24 -11.98 5.15
C ILE A 185 5.80 -10.95 6.12
N GLU A 186 6.37 -11.43 7.21
CA GLU A 186 6.95 -10.57 8.23
C GLU A 186 8.18 -9.81 7.71
N SER A 187 8.41 -8.63 8.27
CA SER A 187 9.53 -7.75 7.88
C SER A 187 10.88 -8.46 7.94
N ARG A 188 11.79 -8.10 7.02
CA ARG A 188 13.17 -8.63 6.89
C ARG A 188 13.29 -10.09 6.46
N ALA A 189 12.18 -10.74 6.10
CA ALA A 189 12.24 -12.11 5.56
C ALA A 189 12.89 -12.11 4.16
N VAL A 190 13.59 -13.22 3.85
CA VAL A 190 14.11 -13.47 2.50
C VAL A 190 13.44 -14.73 1.97
N LEU A 191 12.58 -14.60 0.96
CA LEU A 191 11.87 -15.72 0.36
C LEU A 191 12.72 -16.38 -0.74
N ARG A 192 12.95 -17.68 -0.61
CA ARG A 192 13.73 -18.52 -1.53
C ARG A 192 12.92 -19.65 -2.16
N ARG A 193 11.61 -19.72 -1.88
CA ARG A 193 10.67 -20.72 -2.40
C ARG A 193 9.27 -20.12 -2.41
N ASN A 194 8.38 -20.71 -3.20
CA ASN A 194 6.98 -20.33 -3.25
C ASN A 194 6.32 -20.44 -1.87
N VAL A 195 5.39 -19.52 -1.61
CA VAL A 195 4.59 -19.50 -0.39
C VAL A 195 3.15 -19.84 -0.78
N PRO A 196 2.54 -20.88 -0.18
CA PRO A 196 1.15 -21.22 -0.42
C PRO A 196 0.20 -20.07 -0.01
N PRO A 197 -1.02 -20.01 -0.57
CA PRO A 197 -2.04 -19.05 -0.10
C PRO A 197 -2.32 -19.19 1.40
N HIS A 198 -2.80 -18.11 2.01
CA HIS A 198 -3.18 -18.02 3.42
C HIS A 198 -2.05 -18.38 4.40
N SER A 199 -0.81 -18.10 4.01
CA SER A 199 0.37 -18.42 4.81
C SER A 199 0.84 -17.22 5.65
N VAL A 200 1.43 -17.53 6.81
CA VAL A 200 2.20 -16.57 7.61
C VAL A 200 3.65 -16.99 7.60
N VAL A 201 4.51 -16.17 7.01
CA VAL A 201 5.97 -16.38 7.05
C VAL A 201 6.55 -15.44 8.09
N ARG A 202 7.21 -16.01 9.11
CA ARG A 202 7.88 -15.26 10.17
C ARG A 202 9.39 -15.26 9.96
N HIS A 203 9.99 -14.13 10.29
CA HIS A 203 11.43 -14.01 10.44
C HIS A 203 11.79 -14.16 11.92
N PRO A 204 12.85 -14.93 12.29
CA PRO A 204 13.29 -14.99 13.68
C PRO A 204 13.68 -13.60 14.17
N PHE A 205 13.21 -13.24 15.35
CA PHE A 205 13.53 -11.95 15.95
C PHE A 205 15.01 -11.89 16.33
N ASP A 206 15.63 -10.75 16.05
CA ASP A 206 16.95 -10.43 16.54
C ASP A 206 16.87 -10.16 18.05
N VAL A 207 17.52 -10.97 18.86
CA VAL A 207 17.63 -10.76 20.29
C VAL A 207 19.04 -10.29 20.64
N PRO A 208 19.21 -9.36 21.60
CA PRO A 208 20.54 -9.00 22.08
C PRO A 208 21.29 -10.25 22.53
N THR A 209 22.47 -10.45 22.00
CA THR A 209 23.28 -11.66 22.27
C THR A 209 23.90 -11.68 23.66
N GLY A 210 23.79 -10.56 24.44
CA GLY A 210 24.52 -10.36 25.67
C GLY A 210 26.02 -10.14 25.48
N TYR A 211 26.46 -10.04 24.23
CA TYR A 211 27.87 -9.72 23.93
C TYR A 211 28.13 -8.23 24.12
N ASP A 212 29.16 -7.91 24.90
CA ASP A 212 29.61 -6.54 25.07
C ASP A 212 30.25 -6.04 23.76
N SER A 213 29.68 -4.99 23.17
CA SER A 213 30.18 -4.38 21.94
C SER A 213 31.58 -3.80 22.07
N ASP A 214 32.04 -3.46 23.29
CA ASP A 214 33.40 -2.96 23.50
C ASP A 214 34.46 -4.01 23.15
N ARG A 215 34.11 -5.29 23.19
CA ARG A 215 34.98 -6.37 22.70
C ARG A 215 35.21 -6.33 21.20
N LEU A 216 34.37 -5.65 20.43
CA LEU A 216 34.55 -5.49 18.99
C LEU A 216 35.57 -4.42 18.64
N LYS A 217 35.86 -3.48 19.55
CA LYS A 217 36.84 -2.38 19.35
C LYS A 217 38.28 -2.93 19.15
N SER A 218 38.56 -4.10 19.68
CA SER A 218 39.88 -4.76 19.56
C SER A 218 40.02 -5.70 18.37
N LYS A 219 38.92 -6.01 17.67
CA LYS A 219 38.95 -6.92 16.51
C LYS A 219 39.03 -6.12 15.22
N LYS A 220 40.10 -6.29 14.44
CA LYS A 220 40.13 -5.85 13.05
C LYS A 220 39.10 -6.72 12.30
N PHE A 221 38.02 -6.10 11.83
CA PHE A 221 37.13 -6.76 10.87
C PHE A 221 37.94 -7.05 9.60
N LYS A 222 38.10 -8.33 9.27
CA LYS A 222 38.69 -8.78 8.01
C LYS A 222 37.57 -8.98 7.00
#